data_532109d41277cf24115245f3dce361f7
#
_entry.id   532109d41277cf24115245f3dce361f7
#
_cell.length_a   1.000
_cell.length_b   1.000
_cell.length_c   1.000
_cell.angle_alpha   90.00
_cell.angle_beta   90.00
_cell.angle_gamma   90.00
#
_symmetry.space_group_name_H-M   'P 1'
#
loop_
_entity.id
_entity.type
_entity.pdbx_description
1 polymer ?
#
loop_
_entity_poly.entity_id
_entity_poly.type
_entity_poly.pdbx_seq_one_letter_code
_entity_poly.pdbx_strand_id
1 'polypeptide(L)'
;MVDAPLPQPELLAAIPRLRRYARVLTGDGARADDLVQETLARGWEKRRLWQAGTDLRAWLFTIMHNVFVNQRATAVREAGNVSLDADSESGRGAWQIPVPAGQFARVELAEIMQQVGRLPDEQREVLLLAAVEEMKYEEIAVALSVPVGTVMSRLSRAREKLRRMADERPAALKRVK
;
A
#
# COMPACT_ATOMS: atom_id res chain seq x y z
N MET A 1 35.57 4.30 0.42
CA MET A 1 34.21 4.37 -0.10
C MET A 1 33.39 5.08 0.97
N VAL A 2 33.03 6.34 0.75
CA VAL A 2 32.43 7.20 1.77
C VAL A 2 31.00 6.71 1.99
N ASP A 3 30.67 6.37 3.25
CA ASP A 3 29.33 5.98 3.69
C ASP A 3 28.43 7.22 3.54
N ALA A 4 27.79 7.39 2.38
CA ALA A 4 26.90 8.52 2.14
C ALA A 4 25.67 8.33 3.04
N PRO A 5 25.45 9.26 4.00
CA PRO A 5 24.27 9.15 4.85
C PRO A 5 23.01 9.29 4.00
N LEU A 6 21.96 8.54 4.33
CA LEU A 6 20.65 8.77 3.72
C LEU A 6 20.27 10.24 3.88
N PRO A 7 19.75 10.89 2.84
CA PRO A 7 19.35 12.30 2.92
C PRO A 7 18.21 12.46 3.93
N GLN A 8 18.53 12.97 5.10
CA GLN A 8 17.57 13.09 6.21
C GLN A 8 16.29 13.85 5.86
N PRO A 9 16.35 14.96 5.10
CA PRO A 9 15.13 15.67 4.70
C PRO A 9 14.19 14.83 3.84
N GLU A 10 14.74 14.06 2.89
CA GLU A 10 13.96 13.18 2.01
C GLU A 10 13.38 11.99 2.79
N LEU A 11 14.14 11.43 3.71
CA LEU A 11 13.68 10.36 4.60
C LEU A 11 12.50 10.83 5.47
N LEU A 12 12.60 12.00 6.08
CA LEU A 12 11.53 12.58 6.89
C LEU A 12 10.28 12.89 6.05
N ALA A 13 10.46 13.37 4.82
CA ALA A 13 9.37 13.64 3.89
C ALA A 13 8.68 12.35 3.41
N ALA A 14 9.39 11.22 3.36
CA ALA A 14 8.82 9.93 2.98
C ALA A 14 7.93 9.31 4.09
N ILE A 15 8.19 9.57 5.37
CA ILE A 15 7.47 8.93 6.49
C ILE A 15 5.94 9.11 6.42
N PRO A 16 5.38 10.31 6.20
CA PRO A 16 3.92 10.47 6.10
C PRO A 16 3.31 9.67 4.93
N ARG A 17 4.04 9.54 3.82
CA ARG A 17 3.62 8.75 2.66
C ARG A 17 3.63 7.25 2.98
N LEU A 18 4.71 6.74 3.56
CA LEU A 18 4.82 5.35 4.02
C LEU A 18 3.70 5.00 5.00
N ARG A 19 3.40 5.87 5.98
CA ARG A 19 2.30 5.66 6.93
C ARG A 19 0.94 5.59 6.26
N ARG A 20 0.65 6.51 5.34
CA ARG A 20 -0.61 6.51 4.60
C ARG A 20 -0.77 5.23 3.80
N TYR A 21 0.26 4.86 3.04
CA TYR A 21 0.29 3.63 2.26
C TYR A 21 0.11 2.39 3.14
N ALA A 22 0.90 2.27 4.23
CA ALA A 22 0.83 1.15 5.15
C ALA A 22 -0.57 0.98 5.77
N ARG A 23 -1.23 2.09 6.15
CA ARG A 23 -2.60 2.06 6.68
C ARG A 23 -3.60 1.50 5.67
N VAL A 24 -3.50 1.93 4.42
CA VAL A 24 -4.37 1.41 3.36
C VAL A 24 -4.04 -0.04 3.04
N LEU A 25 -2.78 -0.43 3.10
CA LEU A 25 -2.34 -1.79 2.80
C LEU A 25 -2.76 -2.80 3.88
N THR A 26 -2.54 -2.46 5.14
CA THR A 26 -2.80 -3.37 6.27
C THR A 26 -4.25 -3.33 6.79
N GLY A 27 -4.95 -2.20 6.57
CA GLY A 27 -6.29 -1.98 7.13
C GLY A 27 -6.32 -1.77 8.66
N ASP A 28 -5.17 -1.75 9.32
CA ASP A 28 -5.02 -1.64 10.76
C ASP A 28 -3.93 -0.65 11.14
N GLY A 29 -4.20 0.23 12.11
CA GLY A 29 -3.28 1.30 12.47
C GLY A 29 -2.01 0.81 13.16
N ALA A 30 -2.12 -0.16 14.06
CA ALA A 30 -0.97 -0.71 14.79
C ALA A 30 -0.05 -1.47 13.83
N ARG A 31 -0.62 -2.35 13.00
CA ARG A 31 0.12 -3.09 11.96
C ARG A 31 0.77 -2.15 10.93
N ALA A 32 0.11 -1.04 10.61
CA ALA A 32 0.68 -0.04 9.73
C ALA A 32 1.90 0.66 10.35
N ASP A 33 1.81 1.04 11.61
CA ASP A 33 2.91 1.68 12.32
C ASP A 33 4.09 0.70 12.50
N ASP A 34 3.84 -0.57 12.80
CA ASP A 34 4.87 -1.63 12.86
C ASP A 34 5.55 -1.83 11.50
N LEU A 35 4.77 -1.89 10.42
CA LEU A 35 5.29 -2.01 9.05
C LEU A 35 6.20 -0.84 8.69
N VAL A 36 5.81 0.39 9.04
CA VAL A 36 6.63 1.59 8.81
C VAL A 36 7.91 1.56 9.62
N GLN A 37 7.84 1.22 10.91
CA GLN A 37 9.02 1.14 11.77
C GLN A 37 10.03 0.11 11.27
N GLU A 38 9.56 -1.09 10.93
CA GLU A 38 10.40 -2.15 10.38
C GLU A 38 11.00 -1.75 9.02
N THR A 39 10.24 -1.07 8.17
CA THR A 39 10.74 -0.53 6.89
C THR A 39 11.87 0.46 7.11
N LEU A 40 11.71 1.40 8.04
CA LEU A 40 12.73 2.40 8.33
C LEU A 40 13.98 1.78 8.98
N ALA A 41 13.81 0.82 9.88
CA ALA A 41 14.91 0.08 10.49
C ALA A 41 15.73 -0.67 9.43
N ARG A 42 15.07 -1.43 8.55
CA ARG A 42 15.74 -2.13 7.45
C ARG A 42 16.34 -1.18 6.42
N GLY A 43 15.68 -0.06 6.15
CA GLY A 43 16.24 0.99 5.32
C GLY A 43 17.54 1.55 5.90
N TRP A 44 17.56 1.77 7.20
CA TRP A 44 18.78 2.24 7.89
C TRP A 44 19.91 1.19 7.85
N GLU A 45 19.60 -0.07 8.11
CA GLU A 45 20.56 -1.17 8.01
C GLU A 45 21.15 -1.30 6.61
N LYS A 46 20.29 -1.18 5.59
CA LYS A 46 20.64 -1.33 4.17
C LYS A 46 21.06 -0.01 3.51
N ARG A 47 21.25 1.08 4.24
CA ARG A 47 21.54 2.41 3.68
C ARG A 47 22.72 2.44 2.70
N ARG A 48 23.69 1.55 2.87
CA ARG A 48 24.85 1.42 1.98
C ARG A 48 24.50 0.87 0.60
N LEU A 49 23.34 0.23 0.45
CA LEU A 49 22.85 -0.29 -0.82
C LEU A 49 22.07 0.77 -1.60
N TRP A 50 21.67 1.86 -0.95
CA TRP A 50 21.04 2.96 -1.64
C TRP A 50 22.05 3.76 -2.45
N GLN A 51 21.72 4.04 -3.70
CA GLN A 51 22.58 4.82 -4.59
C GLN A 51 22.15 6.29 -4.55
N ALA A 52 23.08 7.17 -4.20
CA ALA A 52 22.82 8.61 -4.19
C ALA A 52 22.38 9.09 -5.59
N GLY A 53 21.33 9.92 -5.63
CA GLY A 53 20.72 10.39 -6.87
C GLY A 53 19.60 9.52 -7.41
N THR A 54 19.30 8.37 -6.79
CA THR A 54 18.08 7.59 -7.09
C THR A 54 16.92 8.02 -6.18
N ASP A 55 15.69 7.69 -6.57
CA ASP A 55 14.50 8.00 -5.75
C ASP A 55 14.50 7.19 -4.46
N LEU A 56 14.84 7.84 -3.33
CA LEU A 56 14.83 7.27 -1.99
C LEU A 56 13.44 6.72 -1.63
N ARG A 57 12.39 7.38 -2.06
CA ARG A 57 11.00 6.95 -1.80
C ARG A 57 10.71 5.62 -2.47
N ALA A 58 11.01 5.47 -3.76
CA ALA A 58 10.81 4.22 -4.49
C ALA A 58 11.61 3.06 -3.85
N TRP A 59 12.83 3.34 -3.41
CA TRP A 59 13.64 2.37 -2.69
C TRP A 59 13.04 1.96 -1.35
N LEU A 60 12.49 2.90 -0.57
CA LEU A 60 11.79 2.60 0.68
C LEU A 60 10.51 1.78 0.46
N PHE A 61 9.75 2.04 -0.62
CA PHE A 61 8.60 1.22 -0.98
C PHE A 61 9.00 -0.22 -1.36
N THR A 62 10.15 -0.41 -2.02
CA THR A 62 10.70 -1.75 -2.26
C THR A 62 10.98 -2.49 -0.95
N ILE A 63 11.57 -1.81 0.04
CA ILE A 63 11.82 -2.40 1.36
C ILE A 63 10.49 -2.72 2.05
N MET A 64 9.54 -1.79 2.02
CA MET A 64 8.22 -1.97 2.65
C MET A 64 7.45 -3.16 2.07
N HIS A 65 7.44 -3.32 0.75
CA HIS A 65 6.86 -4.49 0.09
C HIS A 65 7.47 -5.79 0.61
N ASN A 66 8.79 -5.88 0.64
CA ASN A 66 9.48 -7.07 1.13
C ASN A 66 9.18 -7.38 2.61
N VAL A 67 9.09 -6.34 3.46
CA VAL A 67 8.68 -6.50 4.86
C VAL A 67 7.26 -7.03 4.94
N PHE A 68 6.33 -6.43 4.20
CA PHE A 68 4.93 -6.81 4.19
C PHE A 68 4.71 -8.26 3.74
N VAL A 69 5.34 -8.66 2.63
CA VAL A 69 5.26 -10.05 2.13
C VAL A 69 5.82 -11.04 3.15
N ASN A 70 6.95 -10.73 3.78
CA ASN A 70 7.54 -11.60 4.80
C ASN A 70 6.66 -11.71 6.04
N GLN A 71 6.09 -10.61 6.54
CA GLN A 71 5.16 -10.62 7.67
C GLN A 71 3.92 -11.46 7.38
N ARG A 72 3.38 -11.37 6.15
CA ARG A 72 2.25 -12.22 5.73
C ARG A 72 2.63 -13.70 5.67
N ALA A 73 3.78 -14.01 5.07
CA ALA A 73 4.25 -15.39 5.00
C ALA A 73 4.43 -16.00 6.40
N THR A 74 4.91 -15.22 7.36
CA THR A 74 5.05 -15.65 8.77
C THR A 74 3.69 -15.86 9.40
N ALA A 75 2.75 -14.91 9.26
CA ALA A 75 1.40 -15.04 9.81
C ALA A 75 0.64 -16.26 9.27
N VAL A 76 0.80 -16.58 7.98
CA VAL A 76 0.22 -17.78 7.37
C VAL A 76 0.83 -19.07 7.96
N ARG A 77 2.13 -19.10 8.20
CA ARG A 77 2.80 -20.26 8.81
C ARG A 77 2.36 -20.48 10.26
N GLU A 78 2.22 -19.40 11.03
CA GLU A 78 1.80 -19.44 12.43
C GLU A 78 0.32 -19.84 12.58
N ALA A 79 -0.54 -19.44 11.63
CA ALA A 79 -1.95 -19.80 11.60
C ALA A 79 -2.22 -21.27 11.24
N GLY A 80 -1.19 -22.07 10.92
CA GLY A 80 -1.32 -23.48 10.60
C GLY A 80 -2.09 -23.73 9.30
N ASN A 81 -1.38 -23.69 8.18
CA ASN A 81 -1.79 -24.27 6.90
C ASN A 81 -3.17 -23.91 6.34
N VAL A 82 -3.49 -22.63 6.26
CA VAL A 82 -4.57 -22.15 5.40
C VAL A 82 -3.97 -21.83 4.03
N SER A 83 -4.45 -22.52 3.01
CA SER A 83 -4.03 -22.48 1.62
C SER A 83 -3.67 -21.06 1.13
N LEU A 84 -2.52 -20.91 0.45
CA LEU A 84 -2.01 -19.70 -0.18
C LEU A 84 -2.91 -19.15 -1.31
N ASP A 85 -3.92 -19.92 -1.73
CA ASP A 85 -4.88 -19.58 -2.79
C ASP A 85 -6.22 -19.03 -2.28
N ALA A 86 -6.39 -18.87 -0.98
CA ALA A 86 -7.57 -18.21 -0.47
C ALA A 86 -7.48 -16.72 -0.81
N ASP A 87 -8.37 -16.25 -1.67
CA ASP A 87 -8.76 -14.85 -1.78
C ASP A 87 -8.87 -14.28 -0.35
N SER A 88 -7.79 -13.64 0.10
CA SER A 88 -7.67 -13.22 1.49
C SER A 88 -8.63 -12.06 1.73
N GLU A 89 -9.87 -12.37 2.08
CA GLU A 89 -10.80 -11.42 2.73
C GLU A 89 -10.29 -10.96 4.11
N SER A 90 -8.98 -10.99 4.33
CA SER A 90 -8.33 -10.61 5.59
C SER A 90 -8.14 -9.09 5.72
N GLY A 91 -9.18 -8.34 5.41
CA GLY A 91 -9.17 -6.89 5.53
C GLY A 91 -10.38 -6.33 6.28
N ARG A 92 -10.95 -7.08 7.23
CA ARG A 92 -12.12 -6.63 8.00
C ARG A 92 -11.76 -5.79 9.24
N GLY A 93 -10.64 -5.09 9.25
CA GLY A 93 -10.40 -4.01 10.19
C GLY A 93 -11.28 -2.81 9.80
N ALA A 94 -12.03 -2.24 10.74
CA ALA A 94 -12.73 -0.98 10.51
C ALA A 94 -11.69 0.08 10.12
N TRP A 95 -11.71 0.49 8.86
CA TRP A 95 -10.79 1.48 8.30
C TRP A 95 -10.95 2.81 9.03
N GLN A 96 -10.08 3.09 9.99
CA GLN A 96 -10.02 4.37 10.70
C GLN A 96 -8.90 5.21 10.09
N ILE A 97 -9.20 5.89 8.98
CA ILE A 97 -8.31 6.92 8.46
C ILE A 97 -8.77 8.27 9.03
N PRO A 98 -7.94 8.97 9.82
CA PRO A 98 -8.25 10.33 10.22
C PRO A 98 -8.14 11.23 9.00
N VAL A 99 -9.26 11.65 8.44
CA VAL A 99 -9.30 12.59 7.32
C VAL A 99 -9.73 13.95 7.84
N PRO A 100 -8.94 15.01 7.69
CA PRO A 100 -9.35 16.37 7.99
C PRO A 100 -10.13 16.96 6.80
N ALA A 101 -11.34 16.50 6.58
CA ALA A 101 -12.24 17.02 5.55
C ALA A 101 -13.65 17.15 6.12
N GLY A 102 -14.48 17.98 5.47
CA GLY A 102 -15.89 18.17 5.84
C GLY A 102 -16.65 16.83 5.87
N GLN A 103 -17.75 16.78 6.60
CA GLN A 103 -18.46 15.55 6.97
C GLN A 103 -18.85 14.68 5.75
N PHE A 104 -19.22 15.28 4.61
CA PHE A 104 -19.58 14.56 3.39
C PHE A 104 -18.35 13.93 2.68
N ALA A 105 -17.25 14.69 2.53
CA ALA A 105 -16.03 14.17 1.92
C ALA A 105 -15.39 13.03 2.75
N ARG A 106 -15.63 13.02 4.07
CA ARG A 106 -15.19 11.92 4.96
C ARG A 106 -15.92 10.62 4.68
N VAL A 107 -17.22 10.68 4.46
CA VAL A 107 -18.05 9.50 4.16
C VAL A 107 -17.67 8.91 2.82
N GLU A 108 -17.56 9.72 1.77
CA GLU A 108 -17.15 9.27 0.44
C GLU A 108 -15.75 8.63 0.45
N LEU A 109 -14.78 9.27 1.12
CA LEU A 109 -13.43 8.74 1.21
C LEU A 109 -13.38 7.42 2.00
N ALA A 110 -14.12 7.33 3.11
CA ALA A 110 -14.21 6.11 3.90
C ALA A 110 -14.78 4.95 3.08
N GLU A 111 -15.79 5.21 2.26
CA GLU A 111 -16.39 4.22 1.37
C GLU A 111 -15.43 3.77 0.27
N ILE A 112 -14.71 4.70 -0.38
CA ILE A 112 -13.69 4.38 -1.37
C ILE A 112 -12.59 3.51 -0.73
N MET A 113 -12.14 3.89 0.46
CA MET A 113 -11.13 3.14 1.20
C MET A 113 -11.61 1.74 1.58
N GLN A 114 -12.88 1.59 1.95
CA GLN A 114 -13.48 0.29 2.20
C GLN A 114 -13.49 -0.59 0.94
N GLN A 115 -13.79 -0.02 -0.22
CA GLN A 115 -13.74 -0.74 -1.49
C GLN A 115 -12.31 -1.16 -1.86
N VAL A 116 -11.35 -0.25 -1.68
CA VAL A 116 -9.92 -0.55 -1.86
C VAL A 116 -9.47 -1.68 -0.92
N GLY A 117 -9.96 -1.70 0.32
CA GLY A 117 -9.71 -2.76 1.28
C GLY A 117 -10.21 -4.15 0.85
N ARG A 118 -11.23 -4.22 -0.01
CA ARG A 118 -11.77 -5.48 -0.57
C ARG A 118 -11.00 -6.00 -1.78
N LEU A 119 -10.02 -5.26 -2.27
CA LEU A 119 -9.14 -5.74 -3.33
C LEU A 119 -8.19 -6.81 -2.79
N PRO A 120 -7.80 -7.80 -3.61
CA PRO A 120 -6.65 -8.65 -3.31
C PRO A 120 -5.41 -7.78 -3.06
N ASP A 121 -4.54 -8.20 -2.15
CA ASP A 121 -3.40 -7.40 -1.73
C ASP A 121 -2.51 -6.97 -2.90
N GLU A 122 -2.21 -7.88 -3.83
CA GLU A 122 -1.41 -7.58 -5.01
C GLU A 122 -2.03 -6.51 -5.93
N GLN A 123 -3.36 -6.47 -6.03
CA GLN A 123 -4.09 -5.45 -6.79
C GLN A 123 -4.12 -4.13 -6.03
N ARG A 124 -4.27 -4.20 -4.70
CA ARG A 124 -4.26 -3.04 -3.81
C ARG A 124 -2.91 -2.35 -3.81
N GLU A 125 -1.80 -3.10 -3.69
CA GLU A 125 -0.45 -2.56 -3.73
C GLU A 125 -0.17 -1.79 -5.02
N VAL A 126 -0.41 -2.42 -6.17
CA VAL A 126 -0.21 -1.77 -7.48
C VAL A 126 -1.07 -0.51 -7.62
N LEU A 127 -2.33 -0.56 -7.19
CA LEU A 127 -3.24 0.58 -7.25
C LEU A 127 -2.74 1.74 -6.40
N LEU A 128 -2.29 1.47 -5.17
CA LEU A 128 -1.80 2.49 -4.25
C LEU A 128 -0.52 3.14 -4.75
N LEU A 129 0.44 2.34 -5.23
CA LEU A 129 1.70 2.87 -5.77
C LEU A 129 1.47 3.73 -7.01
N ALA A 130 0.53 3.33 -7.89
CA ALA A 130 0.23 4.08 -9.10
C ALA A 130 -0.63 5.33 -8.84
N ALA A 131 -1.69 5.23 -8.03
CA ALA A 131 -2.69 6.28 -7.89
C ALA A 131 -2.41 7.26 -6.73
N VAL A 132 -1.76 6.80 -5.65
CA VAL A 132 -1.49 7.62 -4.45
C VAL A 132 -0.05 8.09 -4.43
N GLU A 133 0.88 7.24 -4.82
CA GLU A 133 2.31 7.57 -4.83
C GLU A 133 2.82 8.02 -6.20
N GLU A 134 1.95 7.97 -7.23
CA GLU A 134 2.25 8.45 -8.59
C GLU A 134 3.53 7.86 -9.18
N MET A 135 3.83 6.60 -8.80
CA MET A 135 5.00 5.89 -9.32
C MET A 135 4.76 5.43 -10.76
N LYS A 136 5.82 5.45 -11.56
CA LYS A 136 5.80 4.87 -12.92
C LYS A 136 5.69 3.35 -12.85
N TYR A 137 5.14 2.74 -13.87
CA TYR A 137 4.93 1.28 -13.90
C TYR A 137 6.24 0.49 -13.80
N GLU A 138 7.32 1.03 -14.35
CA GLU A 138 8.66 0.47 -14.28
C GLU A 138 9.20 0.50 -12.84
N GLU A 139 8.95 1.59 -12.12
CA GLU A 139 9.33 1.74 -10.71
C GLU A 139 8.53 0.78 -9.82
N ILE A 140 7.22 0.64 -10.09
CA ILE A 140 6.36 -0.32 -9.39
C ILE A 140 6.82 -1.75 -9.66
N ALA A 141 7.17 -2.08 -10.90
CA ALA A 141 7.67 -3.39 -11.28
C ALA A 141 8.93 -3.77 -10.49
N VAL A 142 9.86 -2.82 -10.36
CA VAL A 142 11.08 -2.98 -9.54
C VAL A 142 10.72 -3.12 -8.06
N ALA A 143 9.86 -2.22 -7.53
CA ALA A 143 9.48 -2.22 -6.11
C ALA A 143 8.81 -3.53 -5.67
N LEU A 144 7.94 -4.09 -6.53
CA LEU A 144 7.20 -5.32 -6.24
C LEU A 144 7.90 -6.59 -6.77
N SER A 145 9.06 -6.45 -7.43
CA SER A 145 9.81 -7.55 -8.05
C SER A 145 8.97 -8.39 -9.04
N VAL A 146 8.16 -7.72 -9.87
CA VAL A 146 7.30 -8.35 -10.89
C VAL A 146 7.51 -7.71 -12.26
N PRO A 147 7.20 -8.42 -13.37
CA PRO A 147 7.25 -7.81 -14.70
C PRO A 147 6.27 -6.63 -14.84
N VAL A 148 6.62 -5.62 -15.68
CA VAL A 148 5.74 -4.47 -15.95
C VAL A 148 4.37 -4.89 -16.48
N GLY A 149 4.30 -5.94 -17.32
CA GLY A 149 3.03 -6.52 -17.79
C GLY A 149 2.15 -7.03 -16.65
N THR A 150 2.76 -7.55 -15.58
CA THR A 150 2.04 -7.96 -14.35
C THR A 150 1.49 -6.74 -13.61
N VAL A 151 2.24 -5.65 -13.51
CA VAL A 151 1.76 -4.38 -12.94
C VAL A 151 0.53 -3.89 -13.70
N MET A 152 0.62 -3.82 -15.03
CA MET A 152 -0.49 -3.38 -15.89
C MET A 152 -1.74 -4.26 -15.74
N SER A 153 -1.59 -5.57 -15.72
CA SER A 153 -2.71 -6.51 -15.59
C SER A 153 -3.35 -6.45 -14.20
N ARG A 154 -2.55 -6.35 -13.12
CA ARG A 154 -3.06 -6.18 -11.74
C ARG A 154 -3.81 -4.85 -11.61
N LEU A 155 -3.28 -3.76 -12.16
CA LEU A 155 -3.90 -2.45 -12.12
C LEU A 155 -5.24 -2.42 -12.90
N SER A 156 -5.29 -3.07 -14.06
CA SER A 156 -6.51 -3.20 -14.86
C SER A 156 -7.60 -3.95 -14.08
N ARG A 157 -7.26 -5.09 -13.47
CA ARG A 157 -8.18 -5.89 -12.65
C ARG A 157 -8.65 -5.12 -11.41
N ALA A 158 -7.76 -4.38 -10.74
CA ALA A 158 -8.11 -3.55 -9.60
C ALA A 158 -9.15 -2.48 -9.98
N ARG A 159 -8.92 -1.77 -11.08
CA ARG A 159 -9.83 -0.73 -11.59
C ARG A 159 -11.18 -1.31 -11.99
N GLU A 160 -11.19 -2.45 -12.65
CA GLU A 160 -12.42 -3.12 -13.04
C GLU A 160 -13.22 -3.61 -11.83
N LYS A 161 -12.56 -4.19 -10.83
CA LYS A 161 -13.21 -4.62 -9.59
C LYS A 161 -13.81 -3.44 -8.84
N LEU A 162 -13.09 -2.31 -8.73
CA LEU A 162 -13.62 -1.10 -8.10
C LEU A 162 -14.80 -0.52 -8.88
N ARG A 163 -14.77 -0.52 -10.23
CA ARG A 163 -15.89 -0.07 -11.05
C ARG A 163 -17.12 -0.93 -10.80
N ARG A 164 -17.00 -2.25 -10.80
CA ARG A 164 -18.12 -3.16 -10.48
C ARG A 164 -18.70 -2.89 -9.10
N MET A 165 -17.86 -2.73 -8.07
CA MET A 165 -18.32 -2.41 -6.72
C MET A 165 -19.03 -1.04 -6.64
N ALA A 166 -18.63 -0.07 -7.47
CA ALA A 166 -19.30 1.23 -7.56
C ALA A 166 -20.65 1.14 -8.27
N ASP A 167 -20.77 0.30 -9.30
CA ASP A 167 -22.02 0.10 -10.06
C ASP A 167 -23.07 -0.70 -9.27
N GLU A 168 -22.63 -1.63 -8.41
CA GLU A 168 -23.50 -2.43 -7.52
C GLU A 168 -24.11 -1.61 -6.37
N ARG A 169 -23.74 -0.35 -6.22
CA ARG A 169 -24.31 0.54 -5.19
C ARG A 169 -25.79 0.81 -5.48
N PRO A 170 -26.70 0.56 -4.49
CA PRO A 170 -28.07 1.01 -4.62
C PRO A 170 -28.10 2.53 -4.83
N ALA A 171 -28.95 2.99 -5.72
CA ALA A 171 -29.10 4.40 -6.13
C ALA A 171 -29.53 5.39 -5.02
N ALA A 172 -29.52 4.97 -3.76
CA ALA A 172 -29.95 5.71 -2.59
C ALA A 172 -29.10 6.95 -2.24
N LEU A 173 -27.91 7.12 -2.86
CA LEU A 173 -27.04 8.26 -2.63
C LEU A 173 -26.90 9.20 -3.85
N LYS A 174 -27.65 8.95 -4.91
CA LYS A 174 -27.76 9.88 -6.03
C LYS A 174 -28.92 10.86 -5.74
N ARG A 175 -28.63 12.04 -5.26
CA ARG A 175 -29.46 13.25 -5.09
C ARG A 175 -29.82 13.59 -3.66
N VAL A 176 -28.99 14.47 -3.09
CA VAL A 176 -29.56 15.66 -2.44
C VAL A 176 -29.12 16.84 -3.31
N LYS A 177 -30.12 17.46 -3.99
CA LYS A 177 -29.96 18.76 -4.66
C LYS A 177 -29.83 19.84 -3.61
#